data_c2d49cce7d1ed99dd29e0a319346d5ba
#
_entry.id   c2d49cce7d1ed99dd29e0a319346d5ba
#
_cell.length_a   1.000
_cell.length_b   1.000
_cell.length_c   1.000
_cell.angle_alpha   90.00
_cell.angle_beta   90.00
_cell.angle_gamma   90.00
#
_symmetry.space_group_name_H-M   'P 1'
#
loop_
_entity.id
_entity.type
_entity.pdbx_description
1 polymer ?
#
loop_
_entity_poly.entity_id
_entity_poly.type
_entity_poly.pdbx_seq_one_letter_code
_entity_poly.pdbx_strand_id
1 'polypeptide(L)'
;ELRIHGYELTLRLADAAKIEITDVRESANNTQQNKETGGRRAKTQHPGLGEGGKYHVEANEHPLPDKERITFALAGNQNCGKTTLFNRLTGANQHVGNFPGVTVDKKEGAIRGKNDTLVTDLPGIYSMSPYSSEEIVTRNFVLDEHPKGIINIVDATNIERNLYLTMQLL
;
A
#
# COMPACT_ATOMS: atom_id res chain seq x y z
N GLU A 1 19.57 -22.64 1.88
CA GLU A 1 19.35 -21.19 1.93
C GLU A 1 20.42 -20.50 1.09
N LEU A 2 20.02 -19.64 0.20
CA LEU A 2 20.93 -18.84 -0.62
C LEU A 2 20.78 -17.38 -0.24
N ARG A 3 21.88 -16.64 -0.15
CA ARG A 3 21.90 -15.19 0.03
C ARG A 3 22.31 -14.50 -1.27
N ILE A 4 21.42 -13.67 -1.81
CA ILE A 4 21.69 -12.90 -3.03
C ILE A 4 21.42 -11.43 -2.73
N HIS A 5 22.43 -10.58 -2.84
CA HIS A 5 22.36 -9.14 -2.55
C HIS A 5 21.72 -8.78 -1.20
N GLY A 6 21.97 -9.62 -0.16
CA GLY A 6 21.42 -9.40 1.18
C GLY A 6 20.04 -10.01 1.43
N TYR A 7 19.41 -10.62 0.43
CA TYR A 7 18.14 -11.33 0.56
C TYR A 7 18.37 -12.82 0.77
N GLU A 8 17.63 -13.43 1.70
CA GLU A 8 17.62 -14.86 1.91
C GLU A 8 16.59 -15.52 0.96
N LEU A 9 17.05 -16.44 0.13
CA LEU A 9 16.22 -17.18 -0.80
C LEU A 9 16.13 -18.64 -0.35
N THR A 10 14.94 -19.12 -0.05
CA THR A 10 14.68 -20.53 0.28
C THR A 10 14.21 -21.26 -0.98
N LEU A 11 14.99 -22.23 -1.45
CA LEU A 11 14.64 -23.05 -2.61
C LEU A 11 14.17 -24.43 -2.15
N ARG A 12 13.25 -25.03 -2.89
CA ARG A 12 12.89 -26.46 -2.72
C ARG A 12 14.08 -27.31 -3.16
N LEU A 13 14.32 -28.43 -2.47
CA LEU A 13 15.43 -29.33 -2.79
C LEU A 13 15.44 -29.81 -4.25
N ALA A 14 14.25 -30.05 -4.83
CA ALA A 14 14.09 -30.45 -6.23
C ALA A 14 14.51 -29.34 -7.23
N ASP A 15 14.37 -28.09 -6.85
CA ASP A 15 14.74 -26.94 -7.69
C ASP A 15 16.22 -26.58 -7.49
N ALA A 16 16.72 -26.75 -6.27
CA ALA A 16 18.14 -26.59 -5.96
C ALA A 16 19.02 -27.61 -6.72
N ALA A 17 18.52 -28.83 -6.94
CA ALA A 17 19.23 -29.87 -7.70
C ALA A 17 19.39 -29.54 -9.18
N LYS A 18 18.65 -28.57 -9.73
CA LYS A 18 18.72 -28.15 -11.13
C LYS A 18 19.73 -27.01 -11.36
N ILE A 19 20.33 -26.49 -10.27
CA ILE A 19 21.29 -25.37 -10.38
C ILE A 19 22.66 -25.94 -10.70
N GLU A 20 23.21 -25.58 -11.85
CA GLU A 20 24.58 -25.89 -12.21
C GLU A 20 25.50 -24.78 -11.69
N ILE A 21 26.47 -25.17 -10.85
CA ILE A 21 27.48 -24.25 -10.31
C ILE A 21 28.66 -24.23 -11.29
N THR A 22 28.88 -23.11 -11.96
CA THR A 22 29.95 -22.94 -12.95
C THR A 22 31.26 -22.44 -12.35
N ASP A 23 31.21 -21.73 -11.23
CA ASP A 23 32.41 -21.21 -10.54
C ASP A 23 32.11 -21.01 -9.06
N VAL A 24 33.07 -21.35 -8.21
CA VAL A 24 33.00 -21.11 -6.75
C VAL A 24 34.19 -20.28 -6.34
N ARG A 25 33.93 -19.05 -5.87
CA ARG A 25 34.96 -18.16 -5.34
C ARG A 25 34.77 -18.00 -3.85
N GLU A 26 35.81 -18.30 -3.07
CA GLU A 26 35.79 -17.93 -1.66
C GLU A 26 35.92 -16.42 -1.54
N SER A 27 34.87 -15.78 -1.03
CA SER A 27 34.93 -14.38 -0.64
C SER A 27 35.76 -14.27 0.63
N ALA A 28 36.91 -13.59 0.58
CA ALA A 28 37.70 -13.27 1.76
C ALA A 28 36.80 -12.59 2.79
N ASN A 29 36.52 -13.28 3.87
CA ASN A 29 35.72 -12.79 4.99
C ASN A 29 36.35 -11.52 5.55
N ASN A 30 35.81 -10.38 5.18
CA ASN A 30 36.01 -9.15 5.91
C ASN A 30 35.14 -9.23 7.18
N THR A 31 35.68 -9.96 8.17
CA THR A 31 35.12 -10.00 9.52
C THR A 31 35.44 -8.66 10.19
N GLN A 32 34.66 -7.64 9.83
CA GLN A 32 34.56 -6.48 10.69
C GLN A 32 33.68 -6.89 11.86
N GLN A 33 34.32 -7.24 12.95
CA GLN A 33 33.73 -7.29 14.27
C GLN A 33 33.03 -5.96 14.54
N ASN A 34 31.72 -5.90 14.35
CA ASN A 34 30.92 -4.84 14.92
C ASN A 34 30.94 -5.01 16.44
N LYS A 35 31.85 -4.29 17.11
CA LYS A 35 31.73 -3.99 18.53
C LYS A 35 30.37 -3.31 18.70
N GLU A 36 29.52 -3.97 19.47
CA GLU A 36 28.31 -3.36 20.02
C GLU A 36 28.70 -2.21 20.94
N THR A 37 28.84 -1.05 20.39
CA THR A 37 28.72 0.19 21.13
C THR A 37 27.29 0.68 20.90
N GLY A 38 26.49 0.74 21.97
CA GLY A 38 25.13 1.27 21.99
C GLY A 38 25.07 2.74 21.56
N GLY A 39 25.38 3.01 20.31
CA GLY A 39 25.19 4.29 19.65
C GLY A 39 23.82 4.29 18.99
N ARG A 40 22.99 5.29 19.32
CA ARG A 40 21.76 5.63 18.60
C ARG A 40 22.04 5.49 17.10
N ARG A 41 21.41 4.52 16.42
CA ARG A 41 21.43 4.44 14.96
C ARG A 41 21.00 5.79 14.43
N ALA A 42 21.90 6.50 13.76
CA ALA A 42 21.57 7.70 13.03
C ALA A 42 20.38 7.34 12.12
N LYS A 43 19.25 8.01 12.30
CA LYS A 43 18.11 7.85 11.41
C LYS A 43 18.62 8.19 10.02
N THR A 44 18.66 7.21 9.14
CA THR A 44 18.97 7.44 7.73
C THR A 44 17.90 8.40 7.23
N GLN A 45 18.27 9.63 6.97
CA GLN A 45 17.37 10.65 6.48
C GLN A 45 16.96 10.26 5.08
N HIS A 46 15.72 9.82 4.90
CA HIS A 46 15.18 9.45 3.60
C HIS A 46 15.07 10.72 2.76
N PRO A 47 15.74 10.83 1.60
CA PRO A 47 15.66 12.03 0.79
C PRO A 47 14.26 12.13 0.17
N GLY A 48 13.33 12.81 0.81
CA GLY A 48 12.13 13.27 0.16
C GLY A 48 10.78 12.71 0.63
N LEU A 49 10.75 11.83 1.63
CA LEU A 49 9.48 11.33 2.20
C LEU A 49 9.44 11.62 3.70
N GLY A 50 9.04 12.82 4.10
CA GLY A 50 8.85 13.19 5.49
C GLY A 50 8.96 14.69 5.71
N GLU A 51 8.44 15.16 6.83
CA GLU A 51 8.57 16.54 7.28
C GLU A 51 10.03 16.98 7.27
N GLY A 52 10.36 18.05 6.54
CA GLY A 52 11.72 18.57 6.38
C GLY A 52 12.56 17.90 5.30
N GLY A 53 12.00 17.04 4.43
CA GLY A 53 12.69 16.48 3.26
C GLY A 53 12.99 17.54 2.19
N LYS A 54 14.00 17.26 1.34
CA LYS A 54 14.46 18.18 0.28
C LYS A 54 13.36 18.71 -0.65
N TYR A 55 12.25 17.98 -0.77
CA TYR A 55 11.11 18.33 -1.62
C TYR A 55 9.90 18.82 -0.84
N HIS A 56 10.01 18.95 0.48
CA HIS A 56 8.93 19.40 1.36
C HIS A 56 9.11 20.90 1.59
N VAL A 57 8.23 21.71 1.05
CA VAL A 57 8.24 23.16 1.24
C VAL A 57 7.05 23.51 2.12
N GLU A 58 7.28 23.80 3.40
CA GLU A 58 6.25 24.17 4.40
C GLU A 58 5.30 25.27 3.90
N ALA A 59 5.80 26.20 3.08
CA ALA A 59 4.99 27.27 2.51
C ALA A 59 3.87 26.78 1.56
N ASN A 60 3.97 25.53 1.07
CA ASN A 60 2.97 24.94 0.18
C ASN A 60 2.02 23.99 0.94
N GLU A 61 2.19 23.85 2.25
CA GLU A 61 1.30 23.05 3.06
C GLU A 61 -0.01 23.82 3.27
N HIS A 62 -1.09 23.15 2.94
CA HIS A 62 -2.44 23.56 3.29
C HIS A 62 -2.99 22.55 4.29
N PRO A 63 -2.64 22.65 5.59
CA PRO A 63 -3.15 21.73 6.59
C PRO A 63 -4.68 21.80 6.61
N LEU A 64 -5.32 20.63 6.68
CA LEU A 64 -6.76 20.55 6.78
C LEU A 64 -7.21 21.20 8.10
N PRO A 65 -8.35 21.92 8.11
CA PRO A 65 -8.90 22.47 9.34
C PRO A 65 -9.08 21.36 10.41
N ASP A 66 -8.74 21.65 11.67
CA ASP A 66 -8.74 20.71 12.80
C ASP A 66 -10.07 19.98 13.05
N LYS A 67 -11.16 20.41 12.40
CA LYS A 67 -12.50 19.84 12.54
C LYS A 67 -13.03 19.19 11.26
N GLU A 68 -12.25 19.17 10.19
CA GLU A 68 -12.69 18.56 8.94
C GLU A 68 -12.60 17.03 9.05
N ARG A 69 -13.72 16.36 8.71
CA ARG A 69 -13.74 14.90 8.67
C ARG A 69 -12.88 14.43 7.48
N ILE A 70 -11.86 13.64 7.79
CA ILE A 70 -10.94 13.13 6.78
C ILE A 70 -11.53 11.84 6.19
N THR A 71 -11.60 11.76 4.87
CA THR A 71 -12.11 10.59 4.15
C THR A 71 -11.01 9.97 3.30
N PHE A 72 -10.82 8.66 3.47
CA PHE A 72 -9.93 7.86 2.64
C PHE A 72 -10.73 6.81 1.85
N ALA A 73 -10.28 6.51 0.63
CA ALA A 73 -10.78 5.39 -0.16
C ALA A 73 -9.72 4.29 -0.26
N LEU A 74 -10.13 3.02 -0.09
CA LEU A 74 -9.27 1.88 -0.39
C LEU A 74 -9.53 1.44 -1.82
N ALA A 75 -8.53 1.53 -2.66
CA ALA A 75 -8.55 1.06 -4.05
C ALA A 75 -7.59 -0.12 -4.25
N GLY A 76 -7.75 -0.84 -5.33
CA GLY A 76 -6.88 -1.95 -5.72
C GLY A 76 -7.63 -3.07 -6.43
N ASN A 77 -6.90 -4.03 -6.93
CA ASN A 77 -7.45 -5.14 -7.70
C ASN A 77 -8.32 -6.06 -6.83
N GLN A 78 -9.09 -6.92 -7.47
CA GLN A 78 -9.82 -7.97 -6.78
C GLN A 78 -8.84 -8.88 -6.03
N ASN A 79 -9.22 -9.32 -4.83
CA ASN A 79 -8.45 -10.23 -3.97
C ASN A 79 -7.06 -9.73 -3.52
N CYS A 80 -6.72 -8.45 -3.69
CA CYS A 80 -5.45 -7.88 -3.22
C CYS A 80 -5.40 -7.59 -1.70
N GLY A 81 -6.47 -7.89 -0.96
CA GLY A 81 -6.52 -7.72 0.50
C GLY A 81 -7.16 -6.42 1.00
N LYS A 82 -7.84 -5.63 0.14
CA LYS A 82 -8.53 -4.39 0.54
C LYS A 82 -9.44 -4.57 1.75
N THR A 83 -10.42 -5.46 1.64
CA THR A 83 -11.38 -5.72 2.72
C THR A 83 -10.71 -6.24 3.99
N THR A 84 -9.61 -6.97 3.87
CA THR A 84 -8.82 -7.40 5.04
C THR A 84 -8.21 -6.19 5.75
N LEU A 85 -7.61 -5.27 5.01
CA LEU A 85 -7.08 -4.03 5.56
C LEU A 85 -8.20 -3.17 6.14
N PHE A 86 -9.32 -2.99 5.43
CA PHE A 86 -10.49 -2.26 5.90
C PHE A 86 -10.99 -2.78 7.26
N ASN A 87 -11.17 -4.10 7.39
CA ASN A 87 -11.60 -4.72 8.64
C ASN A 87 -10.60 -4.52 9.78
N ARG A 88 -9.31 -4.47 9.47
CA ARG A 88 -8.26 -4.20 10.47
C ARG A 88 -8.28 -2.74 10.94
N LEU A 89 -8.51 -1.81 10.03
CA LEU A 89 -8.56 -0.38 10.34
C LEU A 89 -9.82 0.00 11.13
N THR A 90 -10.99 -0.49 10.71
CA THR A 90 -12.30 -0.06 11.24
C THR A 90 -12.82 -0.94 12.37
N GLY A 91 -12.49 -2.23 12.35
CA GLY A 91 -13.01 -3.18 13.34
C GLY A 91 -14.53 -3.37 13.23
N ALA A 92 -15.23 -3.18 14.36
CA ALA A 92 -16.70 -3.31 14.43
C ALA A 92 -17.45 -2.04 13.99
N ASN A 93 -16.74 -0.92 13.78
CA ASN A 93 -17.35 0.37 13.43
C ASN A 93 -17.54 0.50 11.92
N GLN A 94 -18.31 -0.41 11.34
CA GLN A 94 -18.57 -0.47 9.91
C GLN A 94 -20.04 -0.22 9.61
N HIS A 95 -20.30 0.53 8.55
CA HIS A 95 -21.61 0.67 7.94
C HIS A 95 -21.58 -0.03 6.57
N VAL A 96 -22.52 -0.92 6.34
CA VAL A 96 -22.66 -1.66 5.09
C VAL A 96 -23.96 -1.23 4.42
N GLY A 97 -23.86 -0.85 3.19
CA GLY A 97 -25.01 -0.46 2.34
C GLY A 97 -24.66 -0.70 0.88
N ASN A 98 -25.40 -0.09 -0.02
CA ASN A 98 -25.09 -0.11 -1.45
C ASN A 98 -24.66 1.27 -1.91
N PHE A 99 -23.85 1.33 -2.96
CA PHE A 99 -23.61 2.59 -3.65
C PHE A 99 -24.90 3.08 -4.31
N PRO A 100 -25.14 4.41 -4.35
CA PRO A 100 -26.37 4.95 -4.93
C PRO A 100 -26.61 4.48 -6.37
N GLY A 101 -27.82 3.98 -6.64
CA GLY A 101 -28.26 3.60 -7.99
C GLY A 101 -27.73 2.27 -8.53
N VAL A 102 -27.00 1.50 -7.74
CA VAL A 102 -26.43 0.20 -8.15
C VAL A 102 -26.52 -0.83 -7.01
N THR A 103 -26.37 -2.12 -7.36
CA THR A 103 -26.39 -3.24 -6.41
C THR A 103 -24.99 -3.60 -5.88
N VAL A 104 -24.06 -2.65 -5.93
CA VAL A 104 -22.68 -2.84 -5.47
C VAL A 104 -22.58 -2.44 -4.01
N ASP A 105 -21.99 -3.31 -3.18
CA ASP A 105 -21.84 -3.09 -1.74
C ASP A 105 -20.92 -1.90 -1.45
N LYS A 106 -21.39 -0.98 -0.60
CA LYS A 106 -20.59 0.09 0.00
C LYS A 106 -20.26 -0.28 1.45
N LYS A 107 -19.01 -0.32 1.80
CA LYS A 107 -18.53 -0.47 3.17
C LYS A 107 -17.77 0.78 3.60
N GLU A 108 -18.23 1.39 4.67
CA GLU A 108 -17.63 2.60 5.22
C GLU A 108 -17.48 2.46 6.72
N GLY A 109 -16.42 2.99 7.30
CA GLY A 109 -16.20 2.92 8.72
C GLY A 109 -15.16 3.92 9.23
N ALA A 110 -15.27 4.27 10.51
CA ALA A 110 -14.27 5.09 11.18
C ALA A 110 -13.04 4.27 11.54
N ILE A 111 -11.87 4.85 11.42
CA ILE A 111 -10.61 4.22 11.85
C ILE A 111 -10.61 4.10 13.38
N ARG A 112 -10.17 2.96 13.88
CA ARG A 112 -10.03 2.73 15.33
C ARG A 112 -9.14 3.79 15.97
N GLY A 113 -9.66 4.45 17.01
CA GLY A 113 -8.95 5.50 17.73
C GLY A 113 -8.93 6.86 17.01
N LYS A 114 -9.58 6.97 15.83
CA LYS A 114 -9.71 8.21 15.07
C LYS A 114 -11.11 8.30 14.46
N ASN A 115 -12.07 8.76 15.27
CA ASN A 115 -13.49 8.81 14.88
C ASN A 115 -13.80 9.89 13.81
N ASP A 116 -12.89 10.82 13.63
CA ASP A 116 -12.92 11.90 12.62
C ASP A 116 -12.42 11.44 11.24
N THR A 117 -11.83 10.26 11.17
CA THR A 117 -11.26 9.69 9.94
C THR A 117 -12.09 8.52 9.46
N LEU A 118 -12.69 8.66 8.29
CA LEU A 118 -13.49 7.62 7.63
C LEU A 118 -12.69 6.94 6.53
N VAL A 119 -12.97 5.66 6.36
CA VAL A 119 -12.41 4.85 5.26
C VAL A 119 -13.57 4.18 4.53
N THR A 120 -13.56 4.23 3.20
CA THR A 120 -14.50 3.53 2.33
C THR A 120 -13.78 2.42 1.58
N ASP A 121 -14.28 1.18 1.66
CA ASP A 121 -13.78 0.04 0.89
C ASP A 121 -14.43 0.08 -0.50
N LEU A 122 -13.65 0.39 -1.53
CA LEU A 122 -14.13 0.42 -2.90
C LEU A 122 -14.12 -0.99 -3.51
N PRO A 123 -14.98 -1.26 -4.49
CA PRO A 123 -14.95 -2.51 -5.25
C PRO A 123 -13.57 -2.78 -5.85
N GLY A 124 -13.24 -4.06 -5.99
CA GLY A 124 -11.99 -4.46 -6.64
C GLY A 124 -12.06 -4.26 -8.15
N ILE A 125 -11.19 -3.43 -8.68
CA ILE A 125 -11.14 -3.10 -10.09
C ILE A 125 -9.71 -3.24 -10.64
N TYR A 126 -9.59 -3.40 -11.94
CA TYR A 126 -8.30 -3.45 -12.63
C TYR A 126 -7.99 -2.17 -13.40
N SER A 127 -9.00 -1.37 -13.68
CA SER A 127 -8.86 -0.08 -14.34
C SER A 127 -10.00 0.87 -13.95
N MET A 128 -9.82 2.16 -14.22
CA MET A 128 -10.86 3.20 -14.07
C MET A 128 -11.76 3.30 -15.30
N SER A 129 -11.67 2.37 -16.25
CA SER A 129 -12.49 2.34 -17.45
C SER A 129 -13.93 1.92 -17.10
N PRO A 130 -14.96 2.60 -17.60
CA PRO A 130 -16.34 2.39 -17.17
C PRO A 130 -17.02 1.21 -17.89
N TYR A 131 -16.46 0.01 -17.78
CA TYR A 131 -17.02 -1.20 -18.45
C TYR A 131 -17.89 -2.05 -17.51
N SER A 132 -17.51 -2.16 -16.24
CA SER A 132 -18.27 -2.88 -15.23
C SER A 132 -18.94 -1.94 -14.25
N SER A 133 -19.97 -2.45 -13.52
CA SER A 133 -20.64 -1.69 -12.46
C SER A 133 -19.66 -1.26 -11.36
N GLU A 134 -18.72 -2.12 -11.01
CA GLU A 134 -17.68 -1.89 -10.00
C GLU A 134 -16.71 -0.77 -10.44
N GLU A 135 -16.32 -0.76 -11.70
CA GLU A 135 -15.43 0.27 -12.26
C GLU A 135 -16.16 1.63 -12.34
N ILE A 136 -17.43 1.64 -12.76
CA ILE A 136 -18.25 2.85 -12.79
C ILE A 136 -18.41 3.42 -11.37
N VAL A 137 -18.74 2.57 -10.39
CA VAL A 137 -18.90 2.98 -8.99
C VAL A 137 -17.62 3.56 -8.42
N THR A 138 -16.51 2.86 -8.59
CA THR A 138 -15.21 3.32 -8.09
C THR A 138 -14.81 4.66 -8.73
N ARG A 139 -14.97 4.77 -10.05
CA ARG A 139 -14.66 6.01 -10.78
C ARG A 139 -15.51 7.17 -10.29
N ASN A 140 -16.83 6.99 -10.20
CA ASN A 140 -17.73 8.04 -9.75
C ASN A 140 -17.45 8.43 -8.30
N PHE A 141 -17.17 7.45 -7.42
CA PHE A 141 -16.80 7.75 -6.04
C PHE A 141 -15.56 8.65 -5.95
N VAL A 142 -14.51 8.34 -6.71
CA VAL A 142 -13.28 9.12 -6.71
C VAL A 142 -13.51 10.54 -7.26
N LEU A 143 -14.32 10.66 -8.34
CA LEU A 143 -14.55 11.93 -9.02
C LEU A 143 -15.59 12.83 -8.34
N ASP A 144 -16.60 12.24 -7.70
CA ASP A 144 -17.72 13.00 -7.14
C ASP A 144 -17.57 13.25 -5.64
N GLU A 145 -17.12 12.24 -4.88
CA GLU A 145 -16.98 12.33 -3.42
C GLU A 145 -15.65 12.96 -2.98
N HIS A 146 -14.67 13.07 -3.88
CA HIS A 146 -13.37 13.70 -3.64
C HIS A 146 -12.73 13.29 -2.30
N PRO A 147 -12.44 11.99 -2.07
CA PRO A 147 -11.76 11.58 -0.85
C PRO A 147 -10.44 12.31 -0.69
N LYS A 148 -10.08 12.68 0.54
CA LYS A 148 -8.82 13.41 0.84
C LYS A 148 -7.57 12.59 0.51
N GLY A 149 -7.71 11.29 0.37
CA GLY A 149 -6.64 10.41 -0.08
C GLY A 149 -7.14 9.04 -0.53
N ILE A 150 -6.37 8.42 -1.40
CA ILE A 150 -6.62 7.06 -1.88
C ILE A 150 -5.47 6.18 -1.40
N ILE A 151 -5.81 5.11 -0.69
CA ILE A 151 -4.88 4.07 -0.30
C ILE A 151 -4.99 2.95 -1.33
N ASN A 152 -4.05 2.87 -2.25
CA ASN A 152 -4.02 1.85 -3.27
C ASN A 152 -3.27 0.60 -2.79
N ILE A 153 -3.96 -0.55 -2.75
CA ILE A 153 -3.38 -1.83 -2.33
C ILE A 153 -2.95 -2.60 -3.57
N VAL A 154 -1.65 -2.84 -3.65
CA VAL A 154 -0.98 -3.49 -4.79
C VAL A 154 -0.56 -4.90 -4.41
N ASP A 155 -0.97 -5.88 -5.20
CA ASP A 155 -0.49 -7.26 -5.09
C ASP A 155 0.87 -7.37 -5.80
N ALA A 156 1.93 -7.52 -5.02
CA ALA A 156 3.29 -7.61 -5.53
C ALA A 156 3.57 -8.87 -6.34
N THR A 157 2.75 -9.90 -6.21
CA THR A 157 2.88 -11.15 -7.01
C THR A 157 2.47 -10.94 -8.47
N ASN A 158 1.68 -9.91 -8.75
CA ASN A 158 1.24 -9.51 -10.10
C ASN A 158 1.32 -7.99 -10.25
N ILE A 159 2.51 -7.46 -10.03
CA ILE A 159 2.73 -6.02 -9.91
C ILE A 159 2.38 -5.25 -11.18
N GLU A 160 2.74 -5.77 -12.36
CA GLU A 160 2.49 -5.12 -13.65
C GLU A 160 1.01 -4.81 -13.85
N ARG A 161 0.14 -5.79 -13.60
CA ARG A 161 -1.31 -5.64 -13.71
C ARG A 161 -1.86 -4.65 -12.69
N ASN A 162 -1.30 -4.62 -11.49
CA ASN A 162 -1.73 -3.71 -10.42
C ASN A 162 -1.28 -2.27 -10.67
N LEU A 163 -0.08 -2.07 -11.24
CA LEU A 163 0.43 -0.75 -11.55
C LEU A 163 -0.40 -0.03 -12.63
N TYR A 164 -1.10 -0.76 -13.48
CA TYR A 164 -1.99 -0.14 -14.47
C TYR A 164 -3.09 0.71 -13.79
N LEU A 165 -3.76 0.17 -12.76
CA LEU A 165 -4.70 0.93 -11.95
C LEU A 165 -4.01 2.07 -11.20
N THR A 166 -2.82 1.82 -10.62
CA THR A 166 -2.05 2.83 -9.89
C THR A 166 -1.79 4.06 -10.75
N MET A 167 -1.37 3.86 -12.00
CA MET A 167 -1.10 4.95 -12.95
C MET A 167 -2.35 5.76 -13.33
N GLN A 168 -3.54 5.20 -13.18
CA GLN A 168 -4.80 5.90 -13.45
C GLN A 168 -5.32 6.66 -12.22
N LEU A 169 -4.84 6.31 -11.04
CA LEU A 169 -5.19 6.97 -9.77
C LEU A 169 -4.27 8.17 -9.45
N LEU A 170 -3.11 8.27 -10.09
CA LEU A 170 -2.17 9.38 -10.00
C LEU A 170 -2.55 10.53 -10.92
#